data_5fefeda550c656275a309ede128c82be
#
_entry.id   5fefeda550c656275a309ede128c82be
#
_cell.length_a   1.000
_cell.length_b   1.000
_cell.length_c   1.000
_cell.angle_alpha   90.00
_cell.angle_beta   90.00
_cell.angle_gamma   90.00
#
_symmetry.space_group_name_H-M   'P 1'
#
loop_
_entity.id
_entity.type
_entity.pdbx_description
1 polymer ?
#
loop_
_entity_poly.entity_id
_entity_poly.type
_entity_poly.pdbx_seq_one_letter_code
_entity_poly.pdbx_strand_id
1 'polypeptide(L)'
;MALNVGLVLQGSAALYGTGDTQFVGRIGPRVHTQYKHWMQDVGFFASAYQDGTPMQMYDMYRYGHANVYIREALRINKYLTVAWSGTLTMTGDSPNGEMFQENSFIVALGPDDFKLNIGYDWVRQQTYFAFILAMDTKGSGVEFEKMEIKHPDRL
;
A
#
# COMPACT_ATOMS: atom_id res chain seq x y z
N MET A 1 -16.61 -8.33 -14.89
CA MET A 1 -15.16 -8.36 -14.64
C MET A 1 -14.59 -7.08 -15.22
N ALA A 2 -13.95 -6.28 -14.41
CA ALA A 2 -13.22 -5.10 -14.86
C ALA A 2 -11.72 -5.43 -14.81
N LEU A 3 -11.00 -5.07 -15.87
CA LEU A 3 -9.56 -5.21 -15.98
C LEU A 3 -8.99 -3.86 -16.45
N ASN A 4 -8.16 -3.26 -15.64
CA ASN A 4 -7.47 -2.02 -15.97
C ASN A 4 -5.96 -2.26 -15.98
N VAL A 5 -5.32 -1.84 -17.06
CA VAL A 5 -3.86 -1.89 -17.19
C VAL A 5 -3.35 -0.45 -17.22
N GLY A 6 -2.36 -0.15 -16.45
CA GLY A 6 -1.82 1.20 -16.36
C GLY A 6 -0.33 1.24 -16.09
N LEU A 7 0.22 2.44 -16.12
CA LEU A 7 1.57 2.76 -15.71
C LEU A 7 1.50 3.62 -14.46
N VAL A 8 2.23 3.22 -13.43
CA VAL A 8 2.43 4.03 -12.23
C VAL A 8 3.70 4.84 -12.39
N LEU A 9 3.59 6.15 -12.19
CA LEU A 9 4.72 7.06 -12.08
C LEU A 9 4.55 7.82 -10.77
N GLN A 10 5.51 7.71 -9.89
CA GLN A 10 5.51 8.38 -8.59
C GLN A 10 6.87 9.02 -8.36
N GLY A 11 6.87 10.24 -7.85
CA GLY A 11 8.08 10.91 -7.39
C GLY A 11 7.80 11.65 -6.10
N SER A 12 8.77 11.63 -5.20
CA SER A 12 8.75 12.41 -3.97
C SER A 12 10.12 13.03 -3.70
N ALA A 13 10.11 14.21 -3.13
CA ALA A 13 11.29 14.90 -2.65
C ALA A 13 11.02 15.40 -1.23
N ALA A 14 11.97 15.22 -0.34
CA ALA A 14 11.91 15.71 1.01
C ALA A 14 13.18 16.49 1.34
N LEU A 15 13.01 17.61 2.04
CA LEU A 15 14.08 18.44 2.60
C LEU A 15 13.92 18.40 4.13
N TYR A 16 14.96 18.06 4.82
CA TYR A 16 14.97 17.97 6.28
C TYR A 16 15.67 19.19 6.88
N GLY A 17 15.23 19.60 8.06
CA GLY A 17 15.85 20.72 8.77
C GLY A 17 17.31 20.49 9.17
N THR A 18 17.80 19.27 9.07
CA THR A 18 19.22 18.87 9.24
C THR A 18 20.08 19.20 8.02
N GLY A 19 19.46 19.60 6.89
CA GLY A 19 20.14 19.83 5.62
C GLY A 19 20.16 18.60 4.69
N ASP A 20 19.67 17.45 5.18
CA ASP A 20 19.57 16.24 4.36
C ASP A 20 18.46 16.39 3.33
N THR A 21 18.63 15.73 2.19
CA THR A 21 17.65 15.68 1.12
C THR A 21 17.38 14.23 0.73
N GLN A 22 16.14 13.92 0.36
CA GLN A 22 15.78 12.62 -0.15
C GLN A 22 14.96 12.77 -1.44
N PHE A 23 15.32 12.00 -2.44
CA PHE A 23 14.54 11.84 -3.67
C PHE A 23 14.20 10.38 -3.86
N VAL A 24 12.94 10.10 -4.17
CA VAL A 24 12.47 8.77 -4.52
C VAL A 24 11.66 8.86 -5.80
N GLY A 25 12.06 8.10 -6.81
CA GLY A 25 11.31 7.95 -8.05
C GLY A 25 10.91 6.49 -8.24
N ARG A 26 9.70 6.25 -8.72
CA ARG A 26 9.19 4.91 -9.04
C ARG A 26 8.44 4.93 -10.35
N ILE A 27 8.65 3.90 -11.16
CA ILE A 27 7.92 3.70 -12.40
C ILE A 27 7.68 2.21 -12.63
N GLY A 28 6.50 1.86 -13.12
CA GLY A 28 6.22 0.49 -13.51
C GLY A 28 4.79 0.21 -13.93
N PRO A 29 4.57 -0.94 -14.62
CA PRO A 29 3.24 -1.37 -15.00
C PRO A 29 2.42 -1.83 -13.80
N ARG A 30 1.11 -1.64 -13.92
CA ARG A 30 0.11 -2.06 -12.96
C ARG A 30 -1.05 -2.72 -13.66
N VAL A 31 -1.55 -3.80 -13.09
CA VAL A 31 -2.79 -4.47 -13.50
C VAL A 31 -3.75 -4.50 -12.32
N HIS A 32 -4.90 -3.91 -12.51
CA HIS A 32 -5.98 -3.93 -11.53
C HIS A 32 -7.13 -4.76 -12.08
N THR A 33 -7.56 -5.76 -11.31
CA THR A 33 -8.65 -6.66 -11.65
C THR A 33 -9.73 -6.59 -10.58
N GLN A 34 -10.98 -6.47 -11.01
CA GLN A 34 -12.14 -6.54 -10.12
C GLN A 34 -13.15 -7.53 -10.65
N TYR A 35 -13.56 -8.45 -9.81
CA TYR A 35 -14.60 -9.43 -10.11
C TYR A 35 -15.53 -9.64 -8.91
N LYS A 36 -16.79 -9.20 -9.05
CA LYS A 36 -17.79 -9.26 -7.97
C LYS A 36 -17.27 -8.64 -6.67
N HIS A 37 -16.95 -9.48 -5.69
CA HIS A 37 -16.50 -9.11 -4.35
C HIS A 37 -14.99 -9.27 -4.17
N TRP A 38 -14.26 -9.59 -5.21
CA TRP A 38 -12.81 -9.75 -5.19
C TRP A 38 -12.13 -8.68 -6.02
N MET A 39 -11.08 -8.12 -5.47
CA MET A 39 -10.23 -7.13 -6.12
C MET A 39 -8.78 -7.56 -5.99
N GLN A 40 -8.03 -7.44 -7.07
CA GLN A 40 -6.61 -7.68 -7.11
C GLN A 40 -5.90 -6.53 -7.79
N ASP A 41 -4.76 -6.16 -7.25
CA ASP A 41 -3.87 -5.15 -7.80
C ASP A 41 -2.45 -5.72 -7.80
N VAL A 42 -1.90 -5.94 -8.98
CA VAL A 42 -0.56 -6.49 -9.16
C VAL A 42 0.25 -5.54 -10.00
N GLY A 43 1.47 -5.28 -9.59
CA GLY A 43 2.34 -4.44 -10.37
C GLY A 43 3.81 -4.72 -10.10
N PHE A 44 4.60 -4.25 -11.04
CA PHE A 44 6.04 -4.17 -10.92
C PHE A 44 6.43 -2.69 -10.87
N PHE A 45 7.40 -2.33 -10.07
CA PHE A 45 7.99 -1.01 -10.15
C PHE A 45 9.51 -1.04 -9.98
N ALA A 46 10.18 -0.24 -10.80
CA ALA A 46 11.58 0.12 -10.61
C ALA A 46 11.64 1.38 -9.76
N SER A 47 12.54 1.41 -8.79
CA SER A 47 12.76 2.55 -7.89
C SER A 47 14.16 3.08 -8.02
N ALA A 48 14.29 4.41 -7.98
CA ALA A 48 15.56 5.09 -7.83
C ALA A 48 15.51 5.95 -6.57
N TYR A 49 16.61 5.94 -5.82
CA TYR A 49 16.77 6.73 -4.61
C TYR A 49 18.00 7.59 -4.73
N GLN A 50 17.92 8.78 -4.16
CA GLN A 50 19.06 9.61 -3.88
C GLN A 50 18.99 10.03 -2.42
N ASP A 51 20.07 9.77 -1.69
CA ASP A 51 20.25 10.05 -0.26
C ASP A 51 19.27 9.29 0.66
N GLY A 52 19.47 9.41 1.97
CA GLY A 52 18.67 8.80 3.01
C GLY A 52 17.91 9.82 3.84
N THR A 53 17.09 9.34 4.75
CA THR A 53 16.46 10.18 5.75
C THR A 53 17.40 10.35 6.96
N PRO A 54 17.27 11.43 7.75
CA PRO A 54 17.98 11.53 9.03
C PRO A 54 17.51 10.48 10.06
N MET A 55 16.47 9.72 9.72
CA MET A 55 15.89 8.68 10.55
C MET A 55 16.18 7.30 9.95
N GLN A 56 17.27 6.68 10.34
CA GLN A 56 17.74 5.38 9.83
C GLN A 56 16.67 4.27 9.88
N MET A 57 15.79 4.28 10.85
CA MET A 57 14.73 3.29 10.96
C MET A 57 13.75 3.32 9.79
N TYR A 58 13.55 4.46 9.13
CA TYR A 58 12.73 4.53 7.92
C TYR A 58 13.47 3.99 6.70
N ASP A 59 14.78 4.21 6.63
CA ASP A 59 15.60 3.73 5.52
C ASP A 59 15.72 2.21 5.52
N MET A 60 15.62 1.56 6.67
CA MET A 60 15.62 0.09 6.78
C MET A 60 14.43 -0.57 6.08
N TYR A 61 13.31 0.13 5.92
CA TYR A 61 12.09 -0.39 5.31
C TYR A 61 11.82 0.18 3.91
N ARG A 62 12.79 0.85 3.32
CA ARG A 62 12.66 1.31 1.93
C ARG A 62 12.67 0.11 0.98
N TYR A 63 12.03 0.29 -0.15
CA TYR A 63 12.00 -0.74 -1.19
C TYR A 63 13.36 -0.88 -1.88
N GLY A 64 13.65 -2.09 -2.39
CA GLY A 64 14.74 -2.31 -3.32
C GLY A 64 14.52 -1.60 -4.68
N HIS A 65 15.51 -1.69 -5.57
CA HIS A 65 15.44 -1.04 -6.89
C HIS A 65 14.42 -1.65 -7.83
N ALA A 66 14.13 -2.95 -7.71
CA ALA A 66 13.09 -3.62 -8.49
C ALA A 66 12.18 -4.42 -7.58
N ASN A 67 10.87 -4.20 -7.68
CA ASN A 67 9.90 -4.77 -6.76
C ASN A 67 8.66 -5.25 -7.50
N VAL A 68 8.07 -6.31 -6.96
CA VAL A 68 6.73 -6.77 -7.32
C VAL A 68 5.82 -6.56 -6.13
N TYR A 69 4.67 -5.95 -6.34
CA TYR A 69 3.65 -5.86 -5.32
C TYR A 69 2.39 -6.59 -5.74
N ILE A 70 1.72 -7.18 -4.77
CA ILE A 70 0.43 -7.85 -4.91
C ILE A 70 -0.46 -7.35 -3.79
N ARG A 71 -1.65 -6.90 -4.13
CA ARG A 71 -2.69 -6.51 -3.17
C ARG A 71 -3.97 -7.20 -3.54
N GLU A 72 -4.60 -7.82 -2.58
CA GLU A 72 -5.85 -8.54 -2.76
C GLU A 72 -6.84 -8.12 -1.69
N ALA A 73 -8.09 -7.97 -2.08
CA ALA A 73 -9.18 -7.74 -1.16
C ALA A 73 -10.39 -8.58 -1.54
N LEU A 74 -11.00 -9.19 -0.53
CA LEU A 74 -12.20 -10.00 -0.66
C LEU A 74 -13.28 -9.47 0.29
N ARG A 75 -14.37 -9.00 -0.29
CA ARG A 75 -15.57 -8.63 0.48
C ARG A 75 -16.41 -9.87 0.73
N ILE A 76 -16.40 -10.34 1.97
CA ILE A 76 -17.16 -11.52 2.40
C ILE A 76 -18.65 -11.19 2.50
N ASN A 77 -18.97 -10.04 3.08
CA ASN A 77 -20.32 -9.50 3.17
C ASN A 77 -20.28 -7.97 3.33
N LYS A 78 -21.43 -7.32 3.50
CA LYS A 78 -21.51 -5.85 3.64
C LYS A 78 -20.80 -5.28 4.88
N TYR A 79 -20.43 -6.11 5.84
CA TYR A 79 -19.78 -5.70 7.08
C TYR A 79 -18.35 -6.21 7.23
N LEU A 80 -17.91 -7.13 6.36
CA LEU A 80 -16.61 -7.77 6.49
C LEU A 80 -15.88 -7.82 5.15
N THR A 81 -14.72 -7.19 5.13
CA THR A 81 -13.75 -7.29 4.04
C THR A 81 -12.42 -7.73 4.61
N VAL A 82 -11.74 -8.63 3.94
CA VAL A 82 -10.37 -9.03 4.26
C VAL A 82 -9.47 -8.62 3.11
N ALA A 83 -8.26 -8.19 3.43
CA ALA A 83 -7.28 -7.78 2.44
C ALA A 83 -5.89 -8.24 2.82
N TRP A 84 -5.09 -8.50 1.81
CA TRP A 84 -3.67 -8.81 1.95
C TRP A 84 -2.86 -7.91 1.03
N SER A 85 -1.71 -7.46 1.49
CA SER A 85 -0.76 -6.65 0.73
C SER A 85 0.63 -7.20 0.93
N GLY A 86 1.31 -7.51 -0.15
CA GLY A 86 2.70 -7.96 -0.15
C GLY A 86 3.52 -7.22 -1.18
N THR A 87 4.75 -6.88 -0.81
CA THR A 87 5.75 -6.32 -1.74
C THR A 87 7.05 -7.08 -1.57
N LEU A 88 7.56 -7.61 -2.68
CA LEU A 88 8.81 -8.37 -2.73
C LEU A 88 9.85 -7.57 -3.49
N THR A 89 11.08 -7.52 -2.98
CA THR A 89 12.22 -7.03 -3.76
C THR A 89 12.80 -8.15 -4.63
N MET A 90 13.11 -7.81 -5.87
CA MET A 90 13.69 -8.74 -6.86
C MET A 90 15.21 -8.62 -6.95
N THR A 91 15.78 -7.56 -6.42
CA THR A 91 17.20 -7.23 -6.55
C THR A 91 18.03 -7.62 -5.34
N GLY A 92 17.40 -8.02 -4.23
CA GLY A 92 18.10 -8.40 -3.01
C GLY A 92 18.86 -7.25 -2.32
N ASP A 93 18.61 -6.03 -2.75
CA ASP A 93 19.28 -4.81 -2.29
C ASP A 93 18.46 -4.06 -1.23
N SER A 94 17.57 -4.76 -0.57
CA SER A 94 16.80 -4.16 0.53
C SER A 94 17.70 -3.92 1.74
N PRO A 95 17.60 -2.76 2.40
CA PRO A 95 18.46 -2.41 3.54
C PRO A 95 18.34 -3.36 4.75
N ASN A 96 17.18 -4.00 4.92
CA ASN A 96 16.94 -4.98 5.99
C ASN A 96 17.34 -6.42 5.60
N GLY A 97 17.80 -6.65 4.38
CA GLY A 97 18.16 -7.98 3.87
C GLY A 97 16.97 -8.92 3.61
N GLU A 98 15.75 -8.46 3.87
CA GLU A 98 14.55 -9.26 3.70
C GLU A 98 14.02 -9.18 2.26
N MET A 99 13.57 -10.31 1.75
CA MET A 99 12.92 -10.36 0.44
C MET A 99 11.55 -9.65 0.45
N PHE A 100 10.78 -9.83 1.53
CA PHE A 100 9.54 -9.11 1.73
C PHE A 100 9.80 -7.73 2.34
N GLN A 101 9.35 -6.69 1.64
CA GLN A 101 9.39 -5.30 2.12
C GLN A 101 8.06 -4.85 2.71
N GLU A 102 7.01 -5.59 2.44
CA GLU A 102 5.69 -5.44 3.00
C GLU A 102 5.02 -6.82 3.01
N ASN A 103 4.38 -7.16 4.12
CA ASN A 103 3.54 -8.35 4.22
C ASN A 103 2.48 -8.05 5.29
N SER A 104 1.35 -7.55 4.84
CA SER A 104 0.30 -7.04 5.73
C SER A 104 -1.03 -7.73 5.46
N PHE A 105 -1.75 -8.06 6.52
CA PHE A 105 -3.12 -8.52 6.46
C PHE A 105 -4.04 -7.53 7.15
N ILE A 106 -5.18 -7.24 6.55
CA ILE A 106 -6.13 -6.24 7.03
C ILE A 106 -7.52 -6.86 7.08
N VAL A 107 -8.20 -6.63 8.17
CA VAL A 107 -9.63 -6.92 8.33
C VAL A 107 -10.38 -5.60 8.47
N ALA A 108 -11.32 -5.35 7.59
CA ALA A 108 -12.20 -4.19 7.65
C ALA A 108 -13.58 -4.63 8.13
N LEU A 109 -14.01 -4.08 9.25
CA LEU A 109 -15.28 -4.38 9.93
C LEU A 109 -16.21 -3.15 9.88
N GLY A 110 -17.45 -3.37 9.55
CA GLY A 110 -18.50 -2.34 9.54
C GLY A 110 -19.10 -2.08 8.16
N PRO A 111 -20.21 -1.33 8.11
CA PRO A 111 -20.85 -0.94 6.85
C PRO A 111 -19.96 0.03 6.05
N ASP A 112 -20.38 0.34 4.83
CA ASP A 112 -19.58 1.20 3.94
C ASP A 112 -19.38 2.63 4.48
N ASP A 113 -20.33 3.11 5.29
CA ASP A 113 -20.28 4.45 5.90
C ASP A 113 -19.35 4.54 7.12
N PHE A 114 -19.07 3.41 7.75
CA PHE A 114 -18.22 3.33 8.95
C PHE A 114 -17.46 2.03 8.94
N LYS A 115 -16.14 2.09 8.80
CA LYS A 115 -15.28 0.92 8.84
C LYS A 115 -14.19 1.05 9.89
N LEU A 116 -14.02 -0.02 10.65
CA LEU A 116 -12.86 -0.25 11.49
C LEU A 116 -11.90 -1.17 10.75
N ASN A 117 -10.73 -0.67 10.40
CA ASN A 117 -9.65 -1.47 9.83
C ASN A 117 -8.69 -1.88 10.94
N ILE A 118 -8.44 -3.18 11.03
CA ILE A 118 -7.45 -3.77 11.92
C ILE A 118 -6.48 -4.54 11.04
N GLY A 119 -5.20 -4.27 11.16
CA GLY A 119 -4.19 -4.92 10.36
C GLY A 119 -2.93 -5.26 11.14
N TYR A 120 -2.16 -6.18 10.58
CA TYR A 120 -0.86 -6.57 11.07
C TYR A 120 0.14 -6.65 9.92
N ASP A 121 1.28 -6.02 10.09
CA ASP A 121 2.43 -6.10 9.18
C ASP A 121 3.49 -7.00 9.79
N TRP A 122 3.76 -8.14 9.15
CA TRP A 122 4.75 -9.11 9.64
C TRP A 122 6.19 -8.65 9.46
N VAL A 123 6.47 -7.83 8.45
CA VAL A 123 7.83 -7.30 8.21
C VAL A 123 8.22 -6.29 9.27
N ARG A 124 7.29 -5.40 9.62
CA ARG A 124 7.51 -4.37 10.64
C ARG A 124 7.13 -4.80 12.04
N GLN A 125 6.47 -5.97 12.16
CA GLN A 125 5.93 -6.49 13.42
C GLN A 125 5.01 -5.48 14.13
N GLN A 126 4.17 -4.81 13.35
CA GLN A 126 3.29 -3.75 13.83
C GLN A 126 1.82 -4.09 13.61
N THR A 127 1.02 -3.81 14.64
CA THR A 127 -0.44 -3.80 14.54
C THR A 127 -0.89 -2.36 14.31
N TYR A 128 -1.80 -2.15 13.41
CA TYR A 128 -2.43 -0.86 13.21
C TYR A 128 -3.95 -0.99 13.16
N PHE A 129 -4.61 0.09 13.53
CA PHE A 129 -6.06 0.22 13.38
C PHE A 129 -6.39 1.62 12.87
N ALA A 130 -7.45 1.70 12.08
CA ALA A 130 -7.94 2.97 11.56
C ALA A 130 -9.47 2.95 11.49
N PHE A 131 -10.07 4.08 11.85
CA PHE A 131 -11.50 4.31 11.65
C PHE A 131 -11.67 5.10 10.36
N ILE A 132 -12.52 4.60 9.48
CA ILE A 132 -12.89 5.29 8.25
C ILE A 132 -14.35 5.70 8.36
N LEU A 133 -14.59 7.00 8.34
CA LEU A 133 -15.92 7.58 8.28
C LEU A 133 -16.13 8.19 6.91
N ALA A 134 -17.07 7.66 6.14
CA ALA A 134 -17.52 8.30 4.92
C ALA A 134 -18.65 9.28 5.27
N MET A 135 -18.32 10.55 5.39
CA MET A 135 -19.30 11.62 5.52
C MET A 135 -19.73 12.08 4.14
N ASP A 136 -20.54 11.30 3.45
CA ASP A 136 -21.17 11.76 2.23
C ASP A 136 -22.60 12.21 2.51
N THR A 137 -22.82 13.51 2.37
CA THR A 137 -24.13 14.14 2.54
C THR A 137 -25.12 13.82 1.40
N LYS A 138 -24.69 13.03 0.41
CA LYS A 138 -25.51 12.68 -0.77
C LYS A 138 -25.75 11.18 -0.96
N GLY A 139 -25.48 10.35 0.04
CA GLY A 139 -25.87 8.93 0.02
C GLY A 139 -25.13 8.06 -1.00
N SER A 140 -24.05 8.53 -1.59
CA SER A 140 -23.15 7.67 -2.36
C SER A 140 -22.20 6.99 -1.38
N GLY A 141 -22.53 5.77 -0.98
CA GLY A 141 -21.64 4.92 -0.21
C GLY A 141 -20.27 4.84 -0.90
N VAL A 142 -19.21 4.60 -0.12
CA VAL A 142 -17.87 4.37 -0.67
C VAL A 142 -17.97 3.25 -1.71
N GLU A 143 -17.85 3.60 -2.97
CA GLU A 143 -17.79 2.61 -4.04
C GLU A 143 -16.62 1.68 -3.78
N PHE A 144 -16.83 0.40 -3.91
CA PHE A 144 -15.80 -0.63 -3.75
C PHE A 144 -14.57 -0.34 -4.65
N GLU A 145 -14.78 0.35 -5.75
CA GLU A 145 -13.74 0.83 -6.66
C GLU A 145 -12.77 1.83 -6.04
N LYS A 146 -13.17 2.51 -4.98
CA LYS A 146 -12.34 3.49 -4.25
C LYS A 146 -11.70 2.95 -2.98
N MET A 147 -11.85 1.65 -2.69
CA MET A 147 -11.12 1.02 -1.60
C MET A 147 -9.63 0.94 -1.94
N GLU A 148 -8.98 2.06 -1.84
CA GLU A 148 -7.53 2.12 -1.80
C GLU A 148 -7.09 1.60 -0.43
N ILE A 149 -6.40 0.46 -0.41
CA ILE A 149 -5.74 -0.01 0.81
C ILE A 149 -4.56 0.93 1.03
N LYS A 150 -4.80 1.99 1.78
CA LYS A 150 -3.75 2.94 2.16
C LYS A 150 -3.02 2.39 3.37
N HIS A 151 -1.76 2.12 3.20
CA HIS A 151 -0.87 1.88 4.34
C HIS A 151 -0.69 3.21 5.07
N PRO A 152 -0.86 3.27 6.42
CA PRO A 152 -0.79 4.52 7.18
C PRO A 152 0.56 5.27 7.05
N ASP A 153 1.63 4.58 6.72
CA ASP A 153 2.98 5.15 6.59
C ASP A 153 3.30 5.66 5.16
N ARG A 154 2.29 5.78 4.30
CA ARG A 154 2.47 6.16 2.88
C ARG A 154 1.61 7.35 2.47
N LEU A 155 1.49 8.31 3.35
CA LEU A 155 0.97 9.62 3.01
C LEU A 155 2.04 10.42 2.27
#